data_58e3c45f6fc94f77558978031cb1ef5c
#
_entry.id   58e3c45f6fc94f77558978031cb1ef5c
#
_cell.length_a   1.000
_cell.length_b   1.000
_cell.length_c   1.000
_cell.angle_alpha   90.00
_cell.angle_beta   90.00
_cell.angle_gamma   90.00
#
_symmetry.space_group_name_H-M   'P 1'
#
loop_
_entity.id
_entity.type
_entity.pdbx_description
1 polymer ?
#
loop_
_entity_poly.entity_id
_entity_poly.type
_entity_poly.pdbx_seq_one_letter_code
_entity_poly.pdbx_strand_id
1 'polypeptide(L)'
;MNTLFDKIWDKHVVQIVPDGPTQLYIDRLYCHEVTSPQAFAGMRARGLKMFRPDQIFCMPDHNTPTHDQDKPIEDPISKKQVDTLAKNTADFGVTHFAMNTKDNGII
;
A
#
# COMPACT_ATOMS: atom_id res chain seq x y z
N MET A 1 -26.49 -5.27 -20.33
CA MET A 1 -26.03 -3.97 -19.76
C MET A 1 -24.96 -4.31 -18.74
N ASN A 2 -23.72 -3.83 -18.91
CA ASN A 2 -22.63 -4.16 -18.00
C ASN A 2 -22.72 -3.31 -16.73
N THR A 3 -22.56 -3.95 -15.58
CA THR A 3 -22.45 -3.28 -14.29
C THR A 3 -21.12 -2.51 -14.19
N LEU A 4 -20.96 -1.67 -13.16
CA LEU A 4 -19.67 -1.03 -12.90
C LEU A 4 -18.56 -2.07 -12.65
N PHE A 5 -18.90 -3.15 -11.94
CA PHE A 5 -17.99 -4.27 -11.73
C PHE A 5 -17.50 -4.86 -13.06
N ASP A 6 -18.43 -5.21 -13.97
CA ASP A 6 -18.06 -5.80 -15.27
C ASP A 6 -17.13 -4.88 -16.05
N LYS A 7 -17.42 -3.57 -16.05
CA LYS A 7 -16.61 -2.57 -16.77
C LYS A 7 -15.18 -2.45 -16.23
N ILE A 8 -15.01 -2.56 -14.92
CA ILE A 8 -13.68 -2.54 -14.28
C ILE A 8 -12.99 -3.87 -14.52
N TRP A 9 -13.69 -4.98 -14.26
CA TRP A 9 -13.17 -6.33 -14.41
C TRP A 9 -12.61 -6.57 -15.81
N ASP A 10 -13.41 -6.34 -16.84
CA ASP A 10 -13.04 -6.58 -18.24
C ASP A 10 -11.79 -5.81 -18.66
N LYS A 11 -11.59 -4.60 -18.10
CA LYS A 11 -10.40 -3.79 -18.39
C LYS A 11 -9.13 -4.27 -17.70
N HIS A 12 -9.26 -5.08 -16.65
CA HIS A 12 -8.13 -5.56 -15.86
C HIS A 12 -7.79 -7.02 -16.12
N VAL A 13 -8.63 -7.75 -16.85
CA VAL A 13 -8.35 -9.14 -17.22
C VAL A 13 -7.14 -9.21 -18.15
N VAL A 14 -6.10 -9.90 -17.72
CA VAL A 14 -4.90 -10.21 -18.52
C VAL A 14 -5.07 -11.54 -19.22
N GLN A 15 -5.56 -12.54 -18.50
CA GLN A 15 -5.75 -13.88 -19.02
C GLN A 15 -6.83 -14.62 -18.24
N ILE A 16 -7.66 -15.36 -18.96
CA ILE A 16 -8.56 -16.36 -18.38
C ILE A 16 -7.89 -17.72 -18.51
N VAL A 17 -7.53 -18.32 -17.40
CA VAL A 17 -6.90 -19.66 -17.39
C VAL A 17 -8.00 -20.69 -17.46
N PRO A 18 -8.00 -21.61 -18.46
CA PRO A 18 -8.98 -22.68 -18.52
C PRO A 18 -8.94 -23.53 -17.23
N ASP A 19 -10.10 -23.77 -16.64
CA ASP A 19 -10.26 -24.50 -15.38
C ASP A 19 -9.46 -23.92 -14.19
N GLY A 20 -9.04 -22.65 -14.26
CA GLY A 20 -8.22 -21.96 -13.29
C GLY A 20 -8.69 -20.54 -12.99
N PRO A 21 -7.91 -19.79 -12.20
CA PRO A 21 -8.24 -18.41 -11.84
C PRO A 21 -8.08 -17.46 -13.03
N THR A 22 -8.87 -16.39 -13.03
CA THR A 22 -8.63 -15.26 -13.92
C THR A 22 -7.45 -14.42 -13.40
N GLN A 23 -6.50 -14.13 -14.27
CA GLN A 23 -5.38 -13.24 -13.97
C GLN A 23 -5.77 -11.79 -14.22
N LEU A 24 -5.59 -10.96 -13.21
CA LEU A 24 -5.89 -9.53 -13.29
C LEU A 24 -4.62 -8.70 -13.19
N TYR A 25 -4.56 -7.62 -13.93
CA TYR A 25 -3.58 -6.56 -13.74
C TYR A 25 -4.02 -5.64 -12.61
N ILE A 26 -3.13 -5.42 -11.63
CA ILE A 26 -3.38 -4.48 -10.53
C ILE A 26 -2.70 -3.17 -10.88
N ASP A 27 -3.50 -2.14 -11.17
CA ASP A 27 -3.02 -0.83 -11.63
C ASP A 27 -2.87 0.21 -10.51
N ARG A 28 -3.41 -0.06 -9.33
CA ARG A 28 -3.27 0.76 -8.12
C ARG A 28 -3.15 -0.14 -6.90
N LEU A 29 -2.19 0.14 -6.05
CA LEU A 29 -2.02 -0.53 -4.77
C LEU A 29 -1.95 0.53 -3.66
N TYR A 30 -2.86 0.44 -2.70
CA TYR A 30 -2.86 1.27 -1.49
C TYR A 30 -2.44 0.41 -0.31
N CYS A 31 -1.38 0.83 0.38
CA CYS A 31 -0.78 0.10 1.49
C CYS A 31 -0.84 0.92 2.77
N HIS A 32 -1.01 0.24 3.88
CA HIS A 32 -0.90 0.83 5.21
C HIS A 32 0.20 0.15 6.05
N GLU A 33 0.46 0.64 7.24
CA GLU A 33 1.61 0.28 8.07
C GLU A 33 1.49 -1.09 8.76
N VAL A 34 0.29 -1.68 8.85
CA VAL A 34 0.08 -2.92 9.62
C VAL A 34 0.47 -4.17 8.83
N THR A 35 -0.01 -4.31 7.60
CA THR A 35 0.19 -5.54 6.80
C THR A 35 1.31 -5.44 5.77
N SER A 36 1.61 -4.24 5.29
CA SER A 36 2.64 -4.03 4.26
C SER A 36 4.07 -4.41 4.69
N PRO A 37 4.49 -4.36 5.99
CA PRO A 37 5.84 -4.73 6.38
C PRO A 37 6.25 -6.14 5.95
N GLN A 38 5.34 -7.11 5.99
CA GLN A 38 5.61 -8.49 5.56
C GLN A 38 5.91 -8.57 4.06
N ALA A 39 5.16 -7.85 3.24
CA ALA A 39 5.39 -7.79 1.80
C ALA A 39 6.75 -7.17 1.47
N PHE A 40 7.07 -6.03 2.07
CA PHE A 40 8.39 -5.39 1.90
C PHE A 40 9.54 -6.26 2.37
N ALA A 41 9.38 -6.95 3.52
CA ALA A 41 10.38 -7.89 4.03
C ALA A 41 10.59 -9.07 3.08
N GLY A 42 9.52 -9.64 2.54
CA GLY A 42 9.59 -10.72 1.56
C GLY A 42 10.27 -10.31 0.26
N MET A 43 9.99 -9.11 -0.24
CA MET A 43 10.67 -8.56 -1.42
C MET A 43 12.15 -8.33 -1.16
N ARG A 44 12.50 -7.77 0.00
CA ARG A 44 13.89 -7.53 0.40
C ARG A 44 14.68 -8.83 0.52
N ALA A 45 14.11 -9.85 1.16
CA ALA A 45 14.73 -11.16 1.30
C ALA A 45 15.01 -11.86 -0.05
N ARG A 46 14.16 -11.58 -1.05
CA ARG A 46 14.29 -12.14 -2.41
C ARG A 46 15.07 -11.24 -3.37
N GLY A 47 15.56 -10.10 -2.93
CA GLY A 47 16.26 -9.12 -3.77
C GLY A 47 15.38 -8.51 -4.88
N LEU A 48 14.07 -8.46 -4.69
CA LEU A 48 13.12 -7.97 -5.70
C LEU A 48 12.98 -6.46 -5.62
N LYS A 49 12.79 -5.85 -6.79
CA LYS A 49 12.44 -4.43 -6.93
C LYS A 49 10.95 -4.28 -7.18
N MET A 50 10.40 -3.12 -6.88
CA MET A 50 9.03 -2.78 -7.28
C MET A 50 8.94 -2.69 -8.80
N PHE A 51 7.94 -3.36 -9.38
CA PHE A 51 7.70 -3.33 -10.83
C PHE A 51 7.17 -1.96 -11.28
N ARG A 52 6.20 -1.43 -10.56
CA ARG A 52 5.58 -0.13 -10.87
C ARG A 52 5.43 0.70 -9.58
N PRO A 53 6.54 1.28 -9.08
CA PRO A 53 6.52 2.08 -7.85
C PRO A 53 5.62 3.32 -7.96
N ASP A 54 5.42 3.82 -9.18
CA ASP A 54 4.53 4.94 -9.51
C ASP A 54 3.04 4.63 -9.32
N GLN A 55 2.68 3.36 -9.16
CA GLN A 55 1.31 2.89 -8.94
C GLN A 55 1.05 2.42 -7.50
N ILE A 56 2.01 2.61 -6.61
CA ILE A 56 1.93 2.18 -5.21
C ILE A 56 1.91 3.43 -4.32
N PHE A 57 0.89 3.48 -3.47
CA PHE A 57 0.67 4.59 -2.55
C PHE A 57 0.55 4.03 -1.14
N CYS A 58 1.37 4.54 -0.23
CA CYS A 58 1.41 4.10 1.14
C CYS A 58 1.01 5.23 2.07
N MET A 59 0.15 4.93 3.04
CA MET A 59 -0.28 5.88 4.06
C MET A 59 -0.55 5.18 5.38
N PRO A 60 -0.11 5.73 6.52
CA PRO A 60 -0.48 5.20 7.82
C PRO A 60 -1.89 5.66 8.16
N ASP A 61 -2.72 4.74 8.67
CA ASP A 61 -4.09 5.03 9.07
C ASP A 61 -4.56 4.24 10.32
N HIS A 62 -3.92 3.12 10.65
CA HIS A 62 -4.30 2.28 11.77
C HIS A 62 -3.62 2.70 13.08
N ASN A 63 -2.35 3.06 13.03
CA ASN A 63 -1.52 3.39 14.18
C ASN A 63 -1.24 4.88 14.31
N THR A 64 -2.08 5.69 13.71
CA THR A 64 -2.02 7.14 13.81
C THR A 64 -2.93 7.62 14.93
N PRO A 65 -2.49 8.53 15.81
CA PRO A 65 -3.35 9.10 16.82
C PRO A 65 -4.46 9.95 16.17
N THR A 66 -5.61 10.01 16.81
CA THR A 66 -6.75 10.83 16.37
C THR A 66 -6.65 12.28 16.82
N HIS A 67 -5.76 12.55 17.79
CA HIS A 67 -5.48 13.88 18.31
C HIS A 67 -3.97 14.13 18.35
N ASP A 68 -3.58 15.39 18.35
CA ASP A 68 -2.18 15.80 18.53
C ASP A 68 -1.21 15.10 17.55
N GLN A 69 -1.60 15.00 16.28
CA GLN A 69 -0.79 14.34 15.24
C GLN A 69 0.55 15.04 14.96
N ASP A 70 0.71 16.27 15.45
CA ASP A 70 1.94 17.04 15.44
C ASP A 70 2.94 16.61 16.52
N LYS A 71 2.48 15.78 17.49
CA LYS A 71 3.31 15.22 18.55
C LYS A 71 3.81 13.81 18.19
N PRO A 72 4.90 13.36 18.83
CA PRO A 72 5.37 11.98 18.67
C PRO A 72 4.30 10.96 19.10
N ILE A 73 4.22 9.85 18.36
CA ILE A 73 3.35 8.72 18.74
C ILE A 73 3.89 8.11 20.03
N GLU A 74 3.07 8.12 21.09
CA GLU A 74 3.47 7.66 22.43
C GLU A 74 3.58 6.13 22.53
N ASP A 75 2.66 5.40 21.87
CA ASP A 75 2.71 3.93 21.87
C ASP A 75 3.88 3.43 21.02
N PRO A 76 4.83 2.67 21.61
CA PRO A 76 6.06 2.27 20.92
C PRO A 76 5.81 1.28 19.79
N ILE A 77 4.74 0.47 19.84
CA ILE A 77 4.40 -0.50 18.81
C ILE A 77 3.85 0.25 17.59
N SER A 78 2.90 1.14 17.83
CA SER A 78 2.31 1.99 16.79
C SER A 78 3.38 2.84 16.12
N LYS A 79 4.23 3.48 16.92
CA LYS A 79 5.36 4.27 16.40
C LYS A 79 6.27 3.43 15.51
N LYS A 80 6.65 2.23 15.96
CA LYS A 80 7.51 1.33 15.18
C LYS A 80 6.89 0.95 13.83
N GLN A 81 5.58 0.72 13.79
CA GLN A 81 4.89 0.37 12.54
C GLN A 81 4.88 1.55 11.56
N VAL A 82 4.57 2.75 12.03
CA VAL A 82 4.58 3.97 11.20
C VAL A 82 6.00 4.27 10.69
N ASP A 83 7.00 4.20 11.57
CA ASP A 83 8.40 4.41 11.18
C ASP A 83 8.89 3.34 10.18
N THR A 84 8.43 2.09 10.34
CA THR A 84 8.76 1.00 9.40
C THR A 84 8.16 1.26 8.02
N LEU A 85 6.92 1.75 7.95
CA LEU A 85 6.32 2.14 6.67
C LEU A 85 7.14 3.24 5.99
N ALA A 86 7.50 4.29 6.72
CA ALA A 86 8.31 5.39 6.19
C ALA A 86 9.66 4.89 5.65
N LYS A 87 10.33 4.00 6.38
CA LYS A 87 11.57 3.38 5.93
C LYS A 87 11.37 2.53 4.67
N ASN A 88 10.37 1.68 4.66
CA ASN A 88 10.08 0.79 3.53
C ASN A 88 9.77 1.57 2.26
N THR A 89 8.97 2.61 2.36
CA THR A 89 8.61 3.46 1.21
C THR A 89 9.81 4.18 0.63
N ALA A 90 10.72 4.68 1.48
CA ALA A 90 11.98 5.28 1.05
C ALA A 90 12.89 4.26 0.37
N ASP A 91 13.07 3.07 0.97
CA ASP A 91 13.95 2.01 0.43
C ASP A 91 13.48 1.51 -0.95
N PHE A 92 12.17 1.45 -1.19
CA PHE A 92 11.59 0.92 -2.43
C PHE A 92 11.15 2.01 -3.43
N GLY A 93 11.28 3.28 -3.07
CA GLY A 93 10.96 4.41 -3.95
C GLY A 93 9.48 4.54 -4.28
N VAL A 94 8.59 4.18 -3.35
CA VAL A 94 7.14 4.31 -3.51
C VAL A 94 6.60 5.57 -2.84
N THR A 95 5.46 6.05 -3.32
CA THR A 95 4.83 7.26 -2.77
C THR A 95 4.35 7.03 -1.34
N HIS A 96 4.72 7.93 -0.44
CA HIS A 96 4.31 7.91 0.96
C HIS A 96 3.58 9.20 1.35
N PHE A 97 2.32 9.07 1.70
CA PHE A 97 1.52 10.14 2.31
C PHE A 97 1.61 10.02 3.83
N ALA A 98 2.67 10.59 4.37
CA ALA A 98 2.97 10.51 5.80
C ALA A 98 1.90 11.20 6.65
N MET A 99 1.80 10.78 7.92
CA MET A 99 0.97 11.44 8.92
C MET A 99 1.30 12.96 8.97
N ASN A 100 0.30 13.78 9.15
CA ASN A 100 0.43 15.25 9.20
C ASN A 100 0.78 15.94 7.88
N THR A 101 0.69 15.24 6.76
CA THR A 101 0.80 15.84 5.43
C THR A 101 -0.57 16.11 4.83
N LYS A 102 -0.64 17.03 3.86
CA LYS A 102 -1.89 17.42 3.20
C LYS A 102 -2.66 16.26 2.61
N ASP A 103 -1.95 15.28 2.05
CA ASP A 103 -2.54 14.18 1.30
C ASP A 103 -2.59 12.87 2.13
N ASN A 104 -2.38 12.97 3.47
CA ASN A 104 -2.58 11.84 4.38
C ASN A 104 -4.07 11.57 4.56
N GLY A 105 -4.41 10.31 4.56
CA GLY A 105 -5.77 9.84 4.76
C GLY A 105 -6.26 8.94 3.63
N ILE A 106 -7.55 8.57 3.69
CA ILE A 106 -8.22 7.83 2.63
C ILE A 106 -8.74 8.85 1.62
N ILE A 107 -8.18 8.81 0.45
CA ILE A 107 -8.57 9.69 -0.66
C ILE A 107 -9.58 8.96 -1.55
#